data_33871380af181ee21ba855efb336a6f7
#
_entry.id   33871380af181ee21ba855efb336a6f7
#
_cell.length_a   1.000
_cell.length_b   1.000
_cell.length_c   1.000
_cell.angle_alpha   90.00
_cell.angle_beta   90.00
_cell.angle_gamma   90.00
#
_symmetry.space_group_name_H-M   'P 1'
#
loop_
_entity.id
_entity.type
_entity.pdbx_description
1 polymer ?
#
loop_
_entity_poly.entity_id
_entity_poly.type
_entity_poly.pdbx_seq_one_letter_code
_entity_poly.pdbx_strand_id
1 'polypeptide(L)'
;MKGDVSQAELQYIVRDHDAASFEVRQKTLSHITKILNEKWGEGTVTLTITQQYRNMKEIIDTCPWLITLAEDACRACGVTPLILPIRGGTDGAQLCFMGLPCPNLGTGGHAYHGPYEHITVEGMDAAVDVTLEIIKLFSQRKD
;
A
#
# COMPACT_ATOMS: atom_id res chain seq x y z
N MET A 1 10.07 -4.23 20.16
CA MET A 1 10.12 -3.74 21.55
C MET A 1 11.56 -3.77 22.02
N LYS A 2 12.05 -2.68 22.58
CA LYS A 2 13.35 -2.58 23.24
C LYS A 2 13.12 -1.93 24.60
N GLY A 3 13.92 -2.25 25.60
CA GLY A 3 13.77 -1.64 26.91
C GLY A 3 14.67 -2.27 27.96
N ASP A 4 14.78 -1.57 29.09
CA ASP A 4 15.41 -1.98 30.33
C ASP A 4 14.47 -1.65 31.51
N VAL A 5 14.98 -1.66 32.73
CA VAL A 5 14.17 -1.36 33.93
C VAL A 5 13.75 0.11 34.05
N SER A 6 14.38 1.01 33.28
CA SER A 6 14.12 2.45 33.35
C SER A 6 13.38 2.99 32.14
N GLN A 7 13.49 2.34 30.98
CA GLN A 7 12.92 2.81 29.72
C GLN A 7 12.52 1.64 28.82
N ALA A 8 11.41 1.78 28.13
CA ALA A 8 10.96 0.86 27.09
C ALA A 8 10.55 1.62 25.82
N GLU A 9 10.93 1.08 24.66
CA GLU A 9 10.50 1.56 23.37
C GLU A 9 9.57 0.54 22.71
N LEU A 10 8.38 1.01 22.28
CA LEU A 10 7.41 0.21 21.56
C LEU A 10 7.22 0.84 20.17
N GLN A 11 7.43 0.05 19.13
CA GLN A 11 7.20 0.45 17.76
C GLN A 11 5.98 -0.28 17.20
N TYR A 12 5.01 0.49 16.73
CA TYR A 12 3.79 0.00 16.11
C TYR A 12 3.74 0.42 14.65
N ILE A 13 3.20 -0.45 13.82
CA ILE A 13 2.82 -0.10 12.44
C ILE A 13 1.30 -0.09 12.41
N VAL A 14 0.73 1.11 12.23
CA VAL A 14 -0.72 1.31 12.10
C VAL A 14 -1.08 1.33 10.62
N ARG A 15 -2.05 0.50 10.24
CA ARG A 15 -2.52 0.39 8.85
C ARG A 15 -4.03 0.31 8.82
N ASP A 16 -4.61 0.96 7.82
CA ASP A 16 -6.01 0.78 7.41
C ASP A 16 -6.14 1.15 5.94
N HIS A 17 -7.09 0.53 5.25
CA HIS A 17 -7.40 0.87 3.87
C HIS A 17 -8.40 2.02 3.76
N ASP A 18 -9.17 2.26 4.83
CA ASP A 18 -10.10 3.36 4.97
C ASP A 18 -9.45 4.53 5.73
N ALA A 19 -9.47 5.71 5.13
CA ALA A 19 -8.81 6.89 5.69
C ALA A 19 -9.43 7.34 7.03
N ALA A 20 -10.75 7.25 7.18
CA ALA A 20 -11.42 7.63 8.42
C ALA A 20 -11.10 6.65 9.54
N SER A 21 -11.12 5.37 9.27
CA SER A 21 -10.70 4.32 10.21
C SER A 21 -9.23 4.45 10.60
N PHE A 22 -8.36 4.81 9.67
CA PHE A 22 -6.95 5.08 9.95
C PHE A 22 -6.76 6.24 10.93
N GLU A 23 -7.47 7.35 10.71
CA GLU A 23 -7.45 8.51 11.61
C GLU A 23 -7.95 8.15 13.01
N VAL A 24 -9.02 7.35 13.13
CA VAL A 24 -9.53 6.86 14.41
C VAL A 24 -8.45 6.06 15.16
N ARG A 25 -7.70 5.19 14.46
CA ARG A 25 -6.60 4.41 15.08
C ARG A 25 -5.50 5.31 15.62
N GLN A 26 -5.11 6.35 14.87
CA GLN A 26 -4.11 7.33 15.35
C GLN A 26 -4.59 8.11 16.56
N LYS A 27 -5.84 8.60 16.54
CA LYS A 27 -6.47 9.29 17.67
C LYS A 27 -6.56 8.39 18.90
N THR A 28 -6.82 7.09 18.73
CA THR A 28 -6.84 6.12 19.81
C THR A 28 -5.49 6.01 20.51
N LEU A 29 -4.39 5.94 19.76
CA LEU A 29 -3.04 5.92 20.35
C LEU A 29 -2.74 7.21 21.12
N SER A 30 -3.10 8.37 20.57
CA SER A 30 -2.93 9.67 21.24
C SER A 30 -3.76 9.74 22.53
N HIS A 31 -4.98 9.22 22.51
CA HIS A 31 -5.85 9.18 23.68
C HIS A 31 -5.30 8.25 24.77
N ILE A 32 -4.80 7.07 24.41
CA ILE A 32 -4.17 6.14 25.36
C ILE A 32 -2.95 6.81 26.02
N THR A 33 -2.10 7.48 25.22
CA THR A 33 -0.93 8.20 25.72
C THR A 33 -1.35 9.27 26.76
N LYS A 34 -2.40 10.03 26.47
CA LYS A 34 -2.94 11.05 27.39
C LYS A 34 -3.39 10.41 28.71
N ILE A 35 -4.20 9.34 28.68
CA ILE A 35 -4.67 8.64 29.88
C ILE A 35 -3.50 8.11 30.71
N LEU A 36 -2.47 7.56 30.07
CA LEU A 36 -1.31 7.03 30.78
C LEU A 36 -0.51 8.15 31.45
N ASN A 37 -0.32 9.29 30.81
CA ASN A 37 0.35 10.45 31.39
C ASN A 37 -0.47 11.08 32.53
N GLU A 38 -1.77 11.17 32.42
CA GLU A 38 -2.65 11.62 33.50
C GLU A 38 -2.56 10.70 34.73
N LYS A 39 -2.43 9.39 34.50
CA LYS A 39 -2.39 8.40 35.58
C LYS A 39 -1.01 8.29 36.26
N TRP A 40 0.06 8.39 35.49
CA TRP A 40 1.41 8.05 35.96
C TRP A 40 2.36 9.24 36.01
N GLY A 41 1.93 10.40 35.60
CA GLY A 41 2.70 11.64 35.53
C GLY A 41 3.07 12.02 34.09
N GLU A 42 3.12 13.33 33.85
CA GLU A 42 3.45 13.88 32.52
C GLU A 42 4.85 13.42 32.06
N GLY A 43 4.95 13.03 30.80
CA GLY A 43 6.20 12.52 30.21
C GLY A 43 6.48 11.04 30.46
N THR A 44 5.61 10.32 31.18
CA THR A 44 5.73 8.85 31.35
C THR A 44 5.67 8.13 30.01
N VAL A 45 4.82 8.59 29.09
CA VAL A 45 4.71 8.06 27.73
C VAL A 45 4.90 9.18 26.72
N THR A 46 5.84 9.03 25.81
CA THR A 46 6.00 9.90 24.64
C THR A 46 5.56 9.15 23.40
N LEU A 47 4.61 9.70 22.64
CA LEU A 47 4.13 9.15 21.39
C LEU A 47 4.67 9.97 20.21
N THR A 48 5.36 9.33 19.30
CA THR A 48 5.75 9.91 18.00
C THR A 48 5.01 9.18 16.89
N ILE A 49 4.25 9.90 16.08
CA ILE A 49 3.55 9.35 14.91
C ILE A 49 4.27 9.85 13.66
N THR A 50 4.78 8.90 12.87
CA THR A 50 5.43 9.18 11.59
C THR A 50 4.63 8.56 10.47
N GLN A 51 4.19 9.35 9.51
CA GLN A 51 3.50 8.86 8.32
C GLN A 51 4.54 8.39 7.29
N GLN A 52 4.47 7.10 6.92
CA GLN A 52 5.38 6.52 5.92
C GLN A 52 4.73 6.45 4.53
N TYR A 53 3.49 5.96 4.47
CA TYR A 53 2.75 5.77 3.22
C TYR A 53 1.30 6.22 3.40
N ARG A 54 0.75 6.81 2.34
CA ARG A 54 -0.68 7.12 2.20
C ARG A 54 -1.32 6.10 1.27
N ASN A 55 -2.63 5.90 1.40
CA ASN A 55 -3.36 5.05 0.47
C ASN A 55 -3.48 5.75 -0.88
N MET A 56 -2.92 5.13 -1.93
CA MET A 56 -2.96 5.69 -3.28
C MET A 56 -4.37 5.72 -3.89
N LYS A 57 -5.33 5.01 -3.29
CA LYS A 57 -6.70 4.90 -3.80
C LYS A 57 -7.32 6.27 -4.05
N GLU A 58 -7.13 7.25 -3.16
CA GLU A 58 -7.68 8.60 -3.31
C GLU A 58 -7.21 9.31 -4.60
N ILE A 59 -6.00 9.00 -5.08
CA ILE A 59 -5.47 9.54 -6.34
C ILE A 59 -5.93 8.68 -7.52
N ILE A 60 -5.85 7.35 -7.39
CA ILE A 60 -6.24 6.42 -8.46
C ILE A 60 -7.73 6.55 -8.79
N ASP A 61 -8.59 6.80 -7.81
CA ASP A 61 -10.03 7.02 -8.02
C ASP A 61 -10.31 8.25 -8.92
N THR A 62 -9.37 9.20 -9.02
CA THR A 62 -9.49 10.33 -9.97
C THR A 62 -9.12 9.95 -11.41
N CYS A 63 -8.49 8.79 -11.60
CA CYS A 63 -8.01 8.30 -12.90
C CYS A 63 -8.48 6.84 -13.14
N PRO A 64 -9.80 6.54 -13.10
CA PRO A 64 -10.30 5.16 -13.17
C PRO A 64 -9.93 4.45 -14.47
N TRP A 65 -9.67 5.20 -15.52
CA TRP A 65 -9.25 4.67 -16.81
C TRP A 65 -7.92 3.89 -16.75
N LEU A 66 -7.03 4.19 -15.79
CA LEU A 66 -5.79 3.43 -15.59
C LEU A 66 -6.09 1.98 -15.18
N ILE A 67 -7.05 1.81 -14.28
CA ILE A 67 -7.47 0.49 -13.82
C ILE A 67 -8.16 -0.25 -14.95
N THR A 68 -9.10 0.40 -15.66
CA THR A 68 -9.80 -0.21 -16.80
C THR A 68 -8.83 -0.66 -17.88
N LEU A 69 -7.82 0.17 -18.20
CA LEU A 69 -6.79 -0.17 -19.19
C LEU A 69 -6.00 -1.43 -18.77
N ALA A 70 -5.59 -1.50 -17.50
CA ALA A 70 -4.88 -2.66 -16.97
C ALA A 70 -5.75 -3.92 -16.96
N GLU A 71 -7.03 -3.80 -16.59
CA GLU A 71 -7.97 -4.93 -16.67
C GLU A 71 -8.17 -5.44 -18.09
N ASP A 72 -8.33 -4.53 -19.06
CA ASP A 72 -8.50 -4.90 -20.47
C ASP A 72 -7.25 -5.58 -21.03
N ALA A 73 -6.06 -5.10 -20.67
CA ALA A 73 -4.81 -5.75 -21.02
C ALA A 73 -4.70 -7.17 -20.43
N CYS A 74 -5.03 -7.33 -19.15
CA CYS A 74 -5.07 -8.66 -18.53
C CYS A 74 -6.01 -9.60 -19.30
N ARG A 75 -7.24 -9.16 -19.59
CA ARG A 75 -8.22 -9.97 -20.33
C ARG A 75 -7.73 -10.33 -21.75
N ALA A 76 -7.10 -9.39 -22.44
CA ALA A 76 -6.53 -9.62 -23.77
C ALA A 76 -5.42 -10.69 -23.75
N CYS A 77 -4.67 -10.77 -22.65
CA CYS A 77 -3.63 -11.79 -22.45
C CYS A 77 -4.15 -13.09 -21.80
N GLY A 78 -5.47 -13.25 -21.66
CA GLY A 78 -6.07 -14.44 -21.04
C GLY A 78 -5.91 -14.52 -19.51
N VAL A 79 -5.49 -13.42 -18.88
CA VAL A 79 -5.37 -13.30 -17.43
C VAL A 79 -6.65 -12.73 -16.84
N THR A 80 -7.20 -13.37 -15.83
CA THR A 80 -8.36 -12.83 -15.09
C THR A 80 -7.88 -11.74 -14.14
N PRO A 81 -8.27 -10.47 -14.33
CA PRO A 81 -7.88 -9.39 -13.44
C PRO A 81 -8.56 -9.51 -12.08
N LEU A 82 -7.80 -9.24 -11.02
CA LEU A 82 -8.29 -9.19 -9.65
C LEU A 82 -7.78 -7.92 -8.98
N ILE A 83 -8.71 -7.01 -8.64
CA ILE A 83 -8.38 -5.75 -7.98
C ILE A 83 -8.47 -5.95 -6.48
N LEU A 84 -7.34 -5.86 -5.80
CA LEU A 84 -7.25 -6.01 -4.35
C LEU A 84 -6.47 -4.85 -3.73
N PRO A 85 -6.84 -4.45 -2.49
CA PRO A 85 -6.03 -3.50 -1.75
C PRO A 85 -4.68 -4.14 -1.39
N ILE A 86 -3.60 -3.39 -1.59
CA ILE A 86 -2.26 -3.84 -1.21
C ILE A 86 -2.02 -3.60 0.28
N ARG A 87 -1.36 -4.54 0.95
CA ARG A 87 -1.07 -4.46 2.41
C ARG A 87 0.13 -3.61 2.78
N GLY A 88 0.98 -3.27 1.84
CA GLY A 88 2.22 -2.54 2.07
C GLY A 88 2.21 -1.14 1.47
N GLY A 89 3.23 -0.35 1.81
CA GLY A 89 3.58 0.83 1.04
C GLY A 89 4.36 0.41 -0.21
N THR A 90 4.17 1.15 -1.28
CA THR A 90 4.90 0.95 -2.55
C THR A 90 5.38 2.29 -3.07
N ASP A 91 6.39 2.26 -3.92
CA ASP A 91 6.88 3.47 -4.59
C ASP A 91 5.77 4.10 -5.44
N GLY A 92 4.88 3.29 -6.02
CA GLY A 92 3.69 3.77 -6.73
C GLY A 92 2.78 4.63 -5.86
N ALA A 93 2.64 4.30 -4.56
CA ALA A 93 1.89 5.13 -3.63
C ALA A 93 2.55 6.51 -3.43
N GLN A 94 3.88 6.57 -3.34
CA GLN A 94 4.59 7.85 -3.25
C GLN A 94 4.48 8.65 -4.54
N LEU A 95 4.67 8.01 -5.69
CA LEU A 95 4.55 8.64 -7.01
C LEU A 95 3.15 9.24 -7.22
N CYS A 96 2.10 8.57 -6.75
CA CYS A 96 0.74 9.10 -6.82
C CYS A 96 0.63 10.49 -6.15
N PHE A 97 1.20 10.66 -4.95
CA PHE A 97 1.19 11.94 -4.23
C PHE A 97 2.21 12.97 -4.74
N MET A 98 3.08 12.57 -5.65
CA MET A 98 3.97 13.46 -6.40
C MET A 98 3.35 13.94 -7.73
N GLY A 99 2.11 13.52 -8.02
CA GLY A 99 1.38 13.93 -9.23
C GLY A 99 1.44 12.92 -10.38
N LEU A 100 1.96 11.71 -10.14
CA LEU A 100 1.98 10.62 -11.12
C LEU A 100 1.08 9.48 -10.63
N PRO A 101 -0.19 9.39 -11.05
CA PRO A 101 -1.06 8.26 -10.73
C PRO A 101 -0.42 6.95 -11.18
N CYS A 102 -0.09 6.08 -10.23
CA CYS A 102 0.74 4.90 -10.47
C CYS A 102 0.16 3.69 -9.70
N PRO A 103 -0.85 2.99 -10.27
CA PRO A 103 -1.37 1.76 -9.69
C PRO A 103 -0.33 0.64 -9.81
N ASN A 104 -0.40 -0.33 -8.87
CA ASN A 104 0.47 -1.50 -8.94
C ASN A 104 -0.11 -2.57 -9.84
N LEU A 105 0.76 -3.26 -10.56
CA LEU A 105 0.44 -4.49 -11.29
C LEU A 105 0.93 -5.71 -10.52
N GLY A 106 0.23 -6.84 -10.67
CA GLY A 106 0.71 -8.13 -10.22
C GLY A 106 1.90 -8.58 -11.04
N THR A 107 2.91 -9.13 -10.38
CA THR A 107 4.14 -9.62 -11.03
C THR A 107 4.07 -11.12 -11.38
N GLY A 108 3.02 -11.83 -10.93
CA GLY A 108 2.92 -13.29 -11.06
C GLY A 108 3.72 -14.07 -10.01
N GLY A 109 4.31 -13.40 -9.02
CA GLY A 109 5.06 -14.04 -7.94
C GLY A 109 4.17 -14.59 -6.83
N HIS A 110 4.75 -15.45 -6.00
CA HIS A 110 4.09 -16.14 -4.89
C HIS A 110 4.95 -16.12 -3.63
N ALA A 111 4.31 -16.29 -2.47
CA ALA A 111 4.94 -16.44 -1.15
C ALA A 111 5.90 -15.29 -0.78
N TYR A 112 5.53 -14.05 -1.14
CA TYR A 112 6.32 -12.85 -0.92
C TYR A 112 6.82 -12.71 0.51
N HIS A 113 8.07 -12.24 0.65
CA HIS A 113 8.76 -12.00 1.91
C HIS A 113 9.01 -13.26 2.74
N GLY A 114 8.92 -14.43 2.13
CA GLY A 114 9.14 -15.72 2.78
C GLY A 114 10.30 -16.51 2.17
N PRO A 115 10.74 -17.58 2.84
CA PRO A 115 11.83 -18.43 2.34
C PRO A 115 11.44 -19.23 1.08
N TYR A 116 10.16 -19.26 0.76
CA TYR A 116 9.62 -19.93 -0.43
C TYR A 116 9.14 -18.93 -1.48
N GLU A 117 9.60 -17.69 -1.43
CA GLU A 117 9.28 -16.70 -2.45
C GLU A 117 9.78 -17.18 -3.81
N HIS A 118 8.88 -17.20 -4.77
CA HIS A 118 9.18 -17.71 -6.11
C HIS A 118 8.25 -17.08 -7.16
N ILE A 119 8.65 -17.23 -8.40
CA ILE A 119 7.84 -16.94 -9.58
C ILE A 119 8.06 -18.08 -10.60
N THR A 120 7.02 -18.43 -11.33
CA THR A 120 7.15 -19.37 -12.44
C THR A 120 7.55 -18.67 -13.73
N VAL A 121 8.10 -19.40 -14.68
CA VAL A 121 8.42 -18.87 -16.02
C VAL A 121 7.15 -18.33 -16.70
N GLU A 122 6.06 -19.08 -16.61
CA GLU A 122 4.75 -18.70 -17.17
C GLU A 122 4.21 -17.42 -16.51
N GLY A 123 4.44 -17.25 -15.20
CA GLY A 123 4.08 -16.03 -14.48
C GLY A 123 4.88 -14.81 -14.94
N MET A 124 6.18 -14.99 -15.21
CA MET A 124 7.02 -13.92 -15.78
C MET A 124 6.58 -13.55 -17.19
N ASP A 125 6.34 -14.54 -18.04
CA ASP A 125 5.89 -14.31 -19.42
C ASP A 125 4.55 -13.58 -19.44
N ALA A 126 3.59 -14.01 -18.63
CA ALA A 126 2.28 -13.36 -18.52
C ALA A 126 2.42 -11.90 -18.04
N ALA A 127 3.30 -11.62 -17.08
CA ALA A 127 3.53 -10.25 -16.61
C ALA A 127 4.13 -9.34 -17.70
N VAL A 128 5.03 -9.89 -18.52
CA VAL A 128 5.59 -9.19 -19.70
C VAL A 128 4.50 -8.91 -20.73
N ASP A 129 3.71 -9.93 -21.09
CA ASP A 129 2.65 -9.81 -22.09
C ASP A 129 1.61 -8.76 -21.68
N VAL A 130 1.17 -8.77 -20.42
CA VAL A 130 0.24 -7.77 -19.88
C VAL A 130 0.84 -6.37 -19.95
N THR A 131 2.12 -6.22 -19.60
CA THR A 131 2.80 -4.92 -19.67
C THR A 131 2.88 -4.38 -21.10
N LEU A 132 3.22 -5.22 -22.05
CA LEU A 132 3.27 -4.85 -23.47
C LEU A 132 1.88 -4.49 -24.01
N GLU A 133 0.85 -5.23 -23.62
CA GLU A 133 -0.53 -4.93 -24.03
C GLU A 133 -1.04 -3.62 -23.41
N ILE A 134 -0.68 -3.30 -22.17
CA ILE A 134 -0.98 -1.98 -21.57
C ILE A 134 -0.37 -0.86 -22.43
N ILE A 135 0.90 -0.96 -22.81
CA ILE A 135 1.58 0.05 -23.62
C ILE A 135 0.87 0.19 -24.98
N LYS A 136 0.51 -0.91 -25.61
CA LYS A 136 -0.20 -0.93 -26.89
C LYS A 136 -1.58 -0.28 -26.76
N LEU A 137 -2.39 -0.66 -25.80
CA LEU A 137 -3.71 -0.08 -25.56
C LEU A 137 -3.62 1.41 -25.24
N PHE A 138 -2.63 1.80 -24.43
CA PHE A 138 -2.39 3.21 -24.13
C PHE A 138 -2.05 4.02 -25.38
N SER A 139 -1.21 3.48 -26.28
CA SER A 139 -0.82 4.16 -27.53
C SER A 139 -2.01 4.36 -28.49
N GLN A 140 -3.06 3.57 -28.37
CA GLN A 140 -4.28 3.64 -29.20
C GLN A 140 -5.37 4.53 -28.60
N ARG A 141 -5.18 4.94 -27.34
CA ARG A 141 -6.12 5.81 -26.66
C ARG A 141 -6.13 7.19 -27.32
N LYS A 142 -7.32 7.63 -27.72
CA LYS A 142 -7.56 9.01 -28.13
C LYS A 142 -8.02 9.78 -26.89
N ASP A 143 -7.36 10.85 -26.59
CA ASP A 143 -7.75 11.80 -25.53
C ASP A 143 -9.17 12.33 -25.74
#